data_6641a67ae7e41d9f9c456c80125086dc
#
_entry.id   6641a67ae7e41d9f9c456c80125086dc
#
_cell.length_a   1.000
_cell.length_b   1.000
_cell.length_c   1.000
_cell.angle_alpha   90.00
_cell.angle_beta   90.00
_cell.angle_gamma   90.00
#
_symmetry.space_group_name_H-M   'P 1'
#
loop_
_entity.id
_entity.type
_entity.pdbx_description
1 polymer ?
#
loop_
_entity_poly.entity_id
_entity_poly.type
_entity_poly.pdbx_seq_one_letter_code
_entity_poly.pdbx_strand_id
1 'polypeptide(L)'
;MKPLPFQSEDLIRMDEFRGHTLVAWDPGLGKTLVALWWIQNEKAFPAVIITPASIKWQWERKTKEVIGMQALVLEGKKQKPDVVARLRKAKIIIVNYDILVYWLDVLKEIKPITIVMDECQNVSNPKTKRSKACRNLCKKRKHVIGLSATPMLNKPIELFPALQMISPNIFRSRQEFGEEFCDPEVTPWGIQFNGASNTKDLHQLLLDINMVRRRKLEVLEQFPSKMRNVVVLPMKDAAAYQRFDKNFHTFFLKWLEKQPPKKAEKAKFAEALVKVGYLRRLAARLKWRFVVEWINTFLEDTDEKLVVFAIHKNAIQALKQGCNSKSVIVDGSVSLKKRQEAVDQFREDKRTRLFIGNIKAAGSGIDGLQIASNVAFAELPWQPGLVTQAEDRIWRIGTTQKVWVWFFVAADTIEERLCKILQSKQEVLSSVLDGGAVDGDLNVLDQLISELNQE
;
A
#
# COMPACT_ATOMS: atom_id res chain seq x y z
N MET A 1 11.93 25.70 6.16
CA MET A 1 12.07 24.91 4.93
C MET A 1 11.19 25.57 3.87
N LYS A 2 11.68 25.77 2.64
CA LYS A 2 10.89 26.39 1.55
C LYS A 2 10.39 25.29 0.59
N PRO A 3 9.22 25.46 -0.03
CA PRO A 3 8.74 24.54 -1.06
C PRO A 3 9.66 24.55 -2.29
N LEU A 4 9.78 23.41 -2.96
CA LEU A 4 10.38 23.28 -4.28
C LEU A 4 9.43 23.87 -5.35
N PRO A 5 9.91 24.19 -6.57
CA PRO A 5 9.07 24.78 -7.62
C PRO A 5 7.76 24.03 -7.85
N PHE A 6 7.82 22.72 -8.11
CA PHE A 6 6.63 21.89 -8.34
C PHE A 6 5.68 21.85 -7.12
N GLN A 7 6.23 21.94 -5.89
CA GLN A 7 5.42 21.99 -4.67
C GLN A 7 4.68 23.31 -4.56
N SER A 8 5.31 24.42 -5.00
CA SER A 8 4.68 25.74 -5.02
C SER A 8 3.55 25.82 -6.06
N GLU A 9 3.77 25.24 -7.25
CA GLU A 9 2.73 25.12 -8.28
C GLU A 9 1.51 24.37 -7.77
N ASP A 10 1.74 23.23 -7.10
CA ASP A 10 0.63 22.40 -6.61
C ASP A 10 -0.07 23.00 -5.38
N LEU A 11 0.61 23.83 -4.59
CA LEU A 11 -0.05 24.64 -3.56
C LEU A 11 -1.08 25.59 -4.18
N ILE A 12 -0.75 26.22 -5.30
CA ILE A 12 -1.70 27.08 -6.05
C ILE A 12 -2.89 26.26 -6.54
N ARG A 13 -2.64 25.08 -7.13
CA ARG A 13 -3.74 24.20 -7.56
C ARG A 13 -4.61 23.72 -6.41
N MET A 14 -4.02 23.43 -5.24
CA MET A 14 -4.78 23.07 -4.04
C MET A 14 -5.70 24.21 -3.58
N ASP A 15 -5.30 25.48 -3.81
CA ASP A 15 -6.14 26.65 -3.54
C ASP A 15 -7.29 26.75 -4.54
N GLU A 16 -7.05 26.52 -5.82
CA GLU A 16 -8.08 26.44 -6.86
C GLU A 16 -9.13 25.39 -6.51
N PHE A 17 -8.71 24.25 -6.00
CA PHE A 17 -9.58 23.17 -5.50
C PHE A 17 -10.16 23.46 -4.09
N ARG A 18 -9.87 24.63 -3.52
CA ARG A 18 -10.33 25.04 -2.17
C ARG A 18 -10.00 24.01 -1.08
N GLY A 19 -8.86 23.36 -1.18
CA GLY A 19 -8.42 22.32 -0.26
C GLY A 19 -9.24 21.01 -0.32
N HIS A 20 -10.01 20.80 -1.38
CA HIS A 20 -10.64 19.53 -1.70
C HIS A 20 -9.76 18.74 -2.67
N THR A 21 -8.62 18.23 -2.19
CA THR A 21 -7.55 17.75 -3.05
C THR A 21 -7.10 16.34 -2.71
N LEU A 22 -6.90 15.54 -3.75
CA LEU A 22 -6.14 14.29 -3.71
C LEU A 22 -4.69 14.56 -4.15
N VAL A 23 -3.75 14.58 -3.22
CA VAL A 23 -2.33 14.69 -3.51
C VAL A 23 -1.79 13.30 -3.81
N ALA A 24 -1.77 12.95 -5.09
CA ALA A 24 -1.35 11.64 -5.61
C ALA A 24 0.12 11.64 -6.09
N TRP A 25 1.00 12.25 -5.32
CA TRP A 25 2.43 12.33 -5.66
C TRP A 25 3.16 11.03 -5.36
N ASP A 26 4.20 10.75 -6.11
CA ASP A 26 5.10 9.64 -5.81
C ASP A 26 5.66 9.72 -4.39
N PRO A 27 6.05 8.59 -3.79
CA PRO A 27 6.60 8.57 -2.44
C PRO A 27 7.89 9.41 -2.35
N GLY A 28 8.04 10.11 -1.23
CA GLY A 28 9.24 10.93 -0.98
C GLY A 28 9.18 12.35 -1.53
N LEU A 29 8.20 12.73 -2.36
CA LEU A 29 8.09 14.08 -2.93
C LEU A 29 7.57 15.16 -1.95
N GLY A 30 7.28 14.80 -0.70
CA GLY A 30 6.92 15.76 0.35
C GLY A 30 5.43 16.00 0.53
N LYS A 31 4.57 15.01 0.29
CA LYS A 31 3.11 15.10 0.54
C LYS A 31 2.74 15.66 1.91
N THR A 32 3.44 15.22 2.96
CA THR A 32 3.28 15.75 4.33
C THR A 32 3.58 17.24 4.41
N LEU A 33 4.63 17.69 3.70
CA LEU A 33 5.06 19.09 3.73
C LEU A 33 4.04 19.97 3.04
N VAL A 34 3.58 19.60 1.84
CA VAL A 34 2.63 20.41 1.09
C VAL A 34 1.29 20.54 1.83
N ALA A 35 0.82 19.49 2.49
CA ALA A 35 -0.39 19.57 3.30
C ALA A 35 -0.22 20.53 4.49
N LEU A 36 0.93 20.49 5.19
CA LEU A 36 1.21 21.40 6.30
C LEU A 36 1.35 22.86 5.84
N TRP A 37 2.07 23.12 4.76
CA TRP A 37 2.17 24.47 4.18
C TRP A 37 0.81 25.00 3.76
N TRP A 38 0.01 24.18 3.08
CA TRP A 38 -1.34 24.58 2.67
C TRP A 38 -2.20 24.97 3.88
N ILE A 39 -2.25 24.14 4.94
CA ILE A 39 -2.98 24.43 6.18
C ILE A 39 -2.52 25.74 6.82
N GLN A 40 -1.20 26.00 6.81
CA GLN A 40 -0.61 27.21 7.38
C GLN A 40 -0.97 28.45 6.55
N ASN A 41 -0.79 28.40 5.23
CA ASN A 41 -1.06 29.50 4.32
C ASN A 41 -2.52 29.94 4.38
N GLU A 42 -3.44 28.98 4.34
CA GLU A 42 -4.89 29.22 4.40
C GLU A 42 -5.42 29.47 5.84
N LYS A 43 -4.55 29.40 6.83
CA LYS A 43 -4.94 29.48 8.26
C LYS A 43 -6.09 28.53 8.61
N ALA A 44 -6.13 27.38 7.96
CA ALA A 44 -7.23 26.42 7.95
C ALA A 44 -7.27 25.52 9.22
N PHE A 45 -7.33 26.16 10.38
CA PHE A 45 -7.35 25.54 11.71
C PHE A 45 -8.74 25.59 12.36
N PRO A 46 -9.13 24.63 13.24
CA PRO A 46 -8.39 23.44 13.62
C PRO A 46 -8.29 22.41 12.49
N ALA A 47 -7.16 21.72 12.37
CA ALA A 47 -6.94 20.66 11.41
C ALA A 47 -6.79 19.29 12.10
N VAL A 48 -7.47 18.27 11.57
CA VAL A 48 -7.33 16.88 12.04
C VAL A 48 -6.61 16.08 10.96
N ILE A 49 -5.49 15.48 11.35
CA ILE A 49 -4.67 14.62 10.50
C ILE A 49 -4.93 13.17 10.88
N ILE A 50 -5.51 12.42 9.96
CA ILE A 50 -5.78 10.98 10.10
C ILE A 50 -4.67 10.24 9.37
N THR A 51 -3.92 9.41 10.08
CA THR A 51 -2.72 8.77 9.53
C THR A 51 -2.56 7.32 10.02
N PRO A 52 -1.78 6.46 9.38
CA PRO A 52 -1.38 5.17 9.95
C PRO A 52 -0.70 5.33 11.32
N ALA A 53 -0.92 4.36 12.22
CA ALA A 53 -0.37 4.42 13.58
C ALA A 53 1.16 4.53 13.61
N SER A 54 1.84 3.96 12.60
CA SER A 54 3.30 3.92 12.49
C SER A 54 3.95 5.29 12.27
N ILE A 55 3.23 6.26 11.71
CA ILE A 55 3.80 7.55 11.30
C ILE A 55 3.22 8.75 12.04
N LYS A 56 2.41 8.53 13.09
CA LYS A 56 1.85 9.63 13.91
C LYS A 56 2.92 10.58 14.46
N TRP A 57 3.98 10.03 15.02
CA TRP A 57 5.07 10.80 15.60
C TRP A 57 5.94 11.50 14.56
N GLN A 58 6.03 10.94 13.36
CA GLN A 58 6.66 11.60 12.22
C GLN A 58 5.86 12.86 11.82
N TRP A 59 4.53 12.77 11.79
CA TRP A 59 3.66 13.92 11.54
C TRP A 59 3.82 15.00 12.62
N GLU A 60 3.85 14.61 13.89
CA GLU A 60 4.06 15.57 15.00
C GLU A 60 5.38 16.31 14.85
N ARG A 61 6.48 15.58 14.63
CA ARG A 61 7.80 16.16 14.39
C ARG A 61 7.79 17.11 13.19
N LYS A 62 7.21 16.67 12.07
CA LYS A 62 7.13 17.49 10.85
C LYS A 62 6.28 18.74 11.04
N THR A 63 5.19 18.66 11.79
CA THR A 63 4.36 19.82 12.13
C THR A 63 5.19 20.88 12.85
N LYS A 64 6.00 20.47 13.82
CA LYS A 64 6.89 21.39 14.55
C LYS A 64 8.00 21.97 13.65
N GLU A 65 8.64 21.11 12.84
CA GLU A 65 9.73 21.52 11.94
C GLU A 65 9.27 22.46 10.81
N VAL A 66 8.11 22.23 10.24
CA VAL A 66 7.64 22.91 9.01
C VAL A 66 6.87 24.19 9.32
N ILE A 67 5.94 24.13 10.25
CA ILE A 67 5.03 25.24 10.56
C ILE A 67 5.20 25.80 11.98
N GLY A 68 6.18 25.33 12.75
CA GLY A 68 6.49 25.84 14.09
C GLY A 68 5.41 25.55 15.15
N MET A 69 4.43 24.68 14.86
CA MET A 69 3.31 24.41 15.74
C MET A 69 3.45 23.04 16.43
N GLN A 70 2.99 22.97 17.68
CA GLN A 70 2.88 21.69 18.36
C GLN A 70 1.54 21.03 18.03
N ALA A 71 1.57 19.78 17.58
CA ALA A 71 0.39 18.97 17.36
C ALA A 71 0.01 18.17 18.61
N LEU A 72 -1.28 17.94 18.82
CA LEU A 72 -1.77 16.99 19.82
C LEU A 72 -1.92 15.61 19.20
N VAL A 73 -1.12 14.66 19.63
CA VAL A 73 -1.22 13.26 19.19
C VAL A 73 -2.17 12.50 20.10
N LEU A 74 -3.25 11.94 19.51
CA LEU A 74 -4.18 11.09 20.25
C LEU A 74 -3.68 9.66 20.34
N GLU A 75 -3.71 9.10 21.54
CA GLU A 75 -3.26 7.75 21.84
C GLU A 75 -4.35 6.94 22.54
N GLY A 76 -4.39 5.65 22.20
CA GLY A 76 -5.33 4.73 22.83
C GLY A 76 -6.80 5.04 22.52
N LYS A 77 -7.68 4.27 23.16
CA LYS A 77 -9.13 4.35 22.94
C LYS A 77 -9.87 5.13 24.02
N LYS A 78 -9.21 5.37 25.18
CA LYS A 78 -9.83 6.03 26.33
C LYS A 78 -9.72 7.55 26.19
N GLN A 79 -10.83 8.24 26.33
CA GLN A 79 -10.92 9.69 26.34
C GLN A 79 -10.67 10.21 27.75
N LYS A 80 -9.41 10.47 28.09
CA LYS A 80 -9.06 11.07 29.39
C LYS A 80 -9.48 12.54 29.43
N PRO A 81 -10.05 13.05 30.55
CA PRO A 81 -10.54 14.43 30.66
C PRO A 81 -9.49 15.49 30.32
N ASP A 82 -8.26 15.30 30.76
CA ASP A 82 -7.13 16.19 30.48
C ASP A 82 -6.78 16.26 29.00
N VAL A 83 -6.82 15.10 28.31
CA VAL A 83 -6.59 15.03 26.86
C VAL A 83 -7.72 15.71 26.12
N VAL A 84 -8.97 15.50 26.51
CA VAL A 84 -10.15 16.17 25.89
C VAL A 84 -10.07 17.68 26.08
N ALA A 85 -9.67 18.17 27.26
CA ALA A 85 -9.49 19.61 27.49
C ALA A 85 -8.39 20.22 26.60
N ARG A 86 -7.27 19.51 26.41
CA ARG A 86 -6.20 19.90 25.49
C ARG A 86 -6.66 19.88 24.02
N LEU A 87 -7.45 18.87 23.65
CA LEU A 87 -7.96 18.69 22.29
C LEU A 87 -8.81 19.88 21.85
N ARG A 88 -9.65 20.42 22.74
CA ARG A 88 -10.50 21.60 22.45
C ARG A 88 -9.70 22.88 22.16
N LYS A 89 -8.44 22.94 22.59
CA LYS A 89 -7.53 24.09 22.37
C LYS A 89 -6.52 23.85 21.25
N ALA A 90 -6.40 22.62 20.77
CA ALA A 90 -5.39 22.24 19.79
C ALA A 90 -5.70 22.78 18.38
N LYS A 91 -4.73 23.41 17.74
CA LYS A 91 -4.83 23.82 16.33
C LYS A 91 -4.62 22.65 15.37
N ILE A 92 -3.73 21.71 15.72
CA ILE A 92 -3.46 20.50 14.95
C ILE A 92 -3.61 19.27 15.82
N ILE A 93 -4.42 18.33 15.39
CA ILE A 93 -4.69 17.07 16.06
C ILE A 93 -4.30 15.91 15.13
N ILE A 94 -3.56 14.95 15.66
CA ILE A 94 -3.12 13.76 14.92
C ILE A 94 -3.78 12.53 15.54
N VAL A 95 -4.47 11.75 14.73
CA VAL A 95 -5.15 10.52 15.16
C VAL A 95 -4.91 9.41 14.13
N ASN A 96 -4.78 8.16 14.56
CA ASN A 96 -4.70 7.07 13.60
C ASN A 96 -6.07 6.46 13.29
N TYR A 97 -6.18 5.87 12.10
CA TYR A 97 -7.42 5.29 11.56
C TYR A 97 -8.12 4.33 12.53
N ASP A 98 -7.37 3.49 13.26
CA ASP A 98 -7.94 2.42 14.08
C ASP A 98 -8.58 2.93 15.38
N ILE A 99 -8.12 4.07 15.90
CA ILE A 99 -8.69 4.68 17.11
C ILE A 99 -9.67 5.82 16.81
N LEU A 100 -9.74 6.28 15.57
CA LEU A 100 -10.60 7.39 15.16
C LEU A 100 -12.06 7.21 15.61
N VAL A 101 -12.59 6.00 15.52
CA VAL A 101 -13.98 5.68 15.90
C VAL A 101 -14.25 6.01 17.37
N TYR A 102 -13.25 5.89 18.24
CA TYR A 102 -13.41 6.18 19.68
C TYR A 102 -13.31 7.67 20.01
N TRP A 103 -12.73 8.47 19.13
CA TRP A 103 -12.54 9.91 19.29
C TRP A 103 -13.53 10.73 18.43
N LEU A 104 -14.37 10.07 17.64
CA LEU A 104 -15.16 10.71 16.59
C LEU A 104 -16.06 11.82 17.11
N ASP A 105 -16.78 11.59 18.23
CA ASP A 105 -17.76 12.55 18.73
C ASP A 105 -17.07 13.81 19.26
N VAL A 106 -16.00 13.64 20.04
CA VAL A 106 -15.20 14.78 20.55
C VAL A 106 -14.55 15.56 19.38
N LEU A 107 -14.06 14.84 18.34
CA LEU A 107 -13.50 15.49 17.16
C LEU A 107 -14.57 16.26 16.36
N LYS A 108 -15.82 15.80 16.34
CA LYS A 108 -16.92 16.55 15.71
C LYS A 108 -17.28 17.82 16.50
N GLU A 109 -17.27 17.76 17.83
CA GLU A 109 -17.57 18.90 18.69
C GLU A 109 -16.64 20.09 18.47
N ILE A 110 -15.35 19.85 18.21
CA ILE A 110 -14.39 20.92 17.93
C ILE A 110 -14.56 21.55 16.53
N LYS A 111 -15.41 20.97 15.67
CA LYS A 111 -15.74 21.45 14.32
C LYS A 111 -14.48 21.75 13.51
N PRO A 112 -13.58 20.76 13.26
CA PRO A 112 -12.37 21.02 12.51
C PRO A 112 -12.68 21.59 11.13
N ILE A 113 -11.89 22.56 10.70
CA ILE A 113 -12.03 23.20 9.39
C ILE A 113 -11.45 22.29 8.31
N THR A 114 -10.29 21.68 8.60
CA THR A 114 -9.56 20.81 7.67
C THR A 114 -9.43 19.39 8.20
N ILE A 115 -9.66 18.43 7.29
CA ILE A 115 -9.33 17.03 7.52
C ILE A 115 -8.27 16.62 6.50
N VAL A 116 -7.16 16.04 6.98
CA VAL A 116 -6.14 15.40 6.15
C VAL A 116 -6.20 13.90 6.36
N MET A 117 -6.33 13.13 5.29
CA MET A 117 -6.28 11.67 5.29
C MET A 117 -4.97 11.21 4.66
N ASP A 118 -3.97 10.89 5.48
CA ASP A 118 -2.69 10.38 4.99
C ASP A 118 -2.78 8.88 4.73
N GLU A 119 -2.21 8.42 3.62
CA GLU A 119 -2.41 7.08 3.07
C GLU A 119 -3.92 6.79 2.92
N CYS A 120 -4.62 7.66 2.18
CA CYS A 120 -6.09 7.65 2.08
C CYS A 120 -6.67 6.36 1.51
N GLN A 121 -5.88 5.48 0.84
CA GLN A 121 -6.31 4.13 0.46
C GLN A 121 -6.72 3.26 1.68
N ASN A 122 -6.39 3.66 2.91
CA ASN A 122 -6.91 2.99 4.11
C ASN A 122 -8.44 3.03 4.25
N VAL A 123 -9.11 3.91 3.52
CA VAL A 123 -10.59 3.99 3.49
C VAL A 123 -11.22 3.32 2.27
N SER A 124 -10.46 2.65 1.41
CA SER A 124 -10.91 2.00 0.16
C SER A 124 -12.10 1.05 0.34
N ASN A 125 -12.21 0.39 1.49
CA ASN A 125 -13.38 -0.42 1.82
C ASN A 125 -14.39 0.39 2.65
N PRO A 126 -15.54 0.83 2.05
CA PRO A 126 -16.52 1.69 2.71
C PRO A 126 -17.26 1.02 3.88
N LYS A 127 -17.23 -0.31 3.98
CA LYS A 127 -17.93 -1.07 5.02
C LYS A 127 -17.17 -1.11 6.36
N THR A 128 -15.88 -0.79 6.36
CA THR A 128 -15.05 -0.83 7.57
C THR A 128 -15.41 0.27 8.58
N LYS A 129 -15.18 0.00 9.87
CA LYS A 129 -15.40 0.99 10.94
C LYS A 129 -14.56 2.26 10.72
N ARG A 130 -13.30 2.11 10.30
CA ARG A 130 -12.40 3.24 10.01
C ARG A 130 -12.92 4.12 8.87
N SER A 131 -13.37 3.52 7.76
CA SER A 131 -13.91 4.25 6.62
C SER A 131 -15.20 5.01 6.97
N LYS A 132 -16.09 4.37 7.73
CA LYS A 132 -17.32 5.01 8.25
C LYS A 132 -17.01 6.18 9.17
N ALA A 133 -16.02 6.04 10.07
CA ALA A 133 -15.60 7.10 10.96
C ALA A 133 -14.97 8.28 10.20
N CYS A 134 -14.09 8.03 9.23
CA CYS A 134 -13.52 9.05 8.36
C CYS A 134 -14.62 9.82 7.61
N ARG A 135 -15.55 9.10 6.95
CA ARG A 135 -16.67 9.71 6.22
C ARG A 135 -17.51 10.60 7.13
N ASN A 136 -17.82 10.14 8.34
CA ASN A 136 -18.56 10.94 9.30
C ASN A 136 -17.82 12.21 9.73
N LEU A 137 -16.51 12.15 9.89
CA LEU A 137 -15.71 13.31 10.27
C LEU A 137 -15.54 14.29 9.11
N CYS A 138 -15.37 13.81 7.87
CA CYS A 138 -15.24 14.64 6.66
C CYS A 138 -16.53 15.34 6.26
N LYS A 139 -17.70 14.82 6.69
CA LYS A 139 -18.99 15.37 6.30
C LYS A 139 -19.13 16.85 6.67
N LYS A 140 -19.47 17.69 5.67
CA LYS A 140 -19.65 19.15 5.82
C LYS A 140 -18.39 19.88 6.33
N ARG A 141 -17.18 19.39 6.05
CA ARG A 141 -15.95 20.10 6.35
C ARG A 141 -15.59 21.04 5.21
N LYS A 142 -14.96 22.16 5.58
CA LYS A 142 -14.58 23.20 4.61
C LYS A 142 -13.49 22.71 3.66
N HIS A 143 -12.55 21.88 4.19
CA HIS A 143 -11.41 21.34 3.42
C HIS A 143 -11.19 19.88 3.77
N VAL A 144 -10.97 19.04 2.75
CA VAL A 144 -10.64 17.62 2.89
C VAL A 144 -9.53 17.26 1.94
N ILE A 145 -8.37 16.93 2.47
CA ILE A 145 -7.17 16.61 1.71
C ILE A 145 -6.87 15.11 1.86
N GLY A 146 -6.79 14.39 0.76
CA GLY A 146 -6.30 13.02 0.71
C GLY A 146 -4.84 12.99 0.25
N LEU A 147 -4.00 12.24 0.93
CA LEU A 147 -2.61 12.03 0.54
C LEU A 147 -2.37 10.55 0.29
N SER A 148 -1.84 10.20 -0.87
CA SER A 148 -1.38 8.85 -1.16
C SER A 148 -0.45 8.84 -2.36
N ALA A 149 0.55 7.97 -2.35
CA ALA A 149 1.32 7.67 -3.55
C ALA A 149 0.62 6.62 -4.43
N THR A 150 -0.19 5.78 -3.81
CA THR A 150 -0.95 4.69 -4.43
C THR A 150 -2.38 4.74 -3.90
N PRO A 151 -3.19 5.72 -4.35
CA PRO A 151 -4.54 5.94 -3.82
C PRO A 151 -5.48 4.75 -4.08
N MET A 152 -5.13 3.88 -5.02
CA MET A 152 -5.72 2.56 -5.25
C MET A 152 -4.62 1.49 -5.26
N LEU A 153 -4.91 0.33 -4.68
CA LEU A 153 -3.96 -0.78 -4.59
C LEU A 153 -4.27 -1.89 -5.59
N ASN A 154 -5.51 -2.00 -6.02
CA ASN A 154 -5.98 -3.12 -6.84
C ASN A 154 -6.92 -2.71 -7.97
N LYS A 155 -7.87 -1.81 -7.76
CA LYS A 155 -8.89 -1.45 -8.75
C LYS A 155 -9.46 -0.05 -8.54
N PRO A 156 -9.96 0.64 -9.60
CA PRO A 156 -10.40 2.03 -9.52
C PRO A 156 -11.53 2.28 -8.51
N ILE A 157 -12.45 1.32 -8.30
CA ILE A 157 -13.52 1.46 -7.31
C ILE A 157 -13.01 1.72 -5.88
N GLU A 158 -11.74 1.41 -5.60
CA GLU A 158 -11.08 1.69 -4.32
C GLU A 158 -10.85 3.18 -4.08
N LEU A 159 -10.81 3.99 -5.15
CA LEU A 159 -10.71 5.46 -5.06
C LEU A 159 -11.99 6.09 -4.54
N PHE A 160 -13.14 5.53 -4.93
CA PHE A 160 -14.45 6.16 -4.71
C PHE A 160 -14.68 6.62 -3.26
N PRO A 161 -14.40 5.85 -2.20
CA PRO A 161 -14.64 6.31 -0.84
C PRO A 161 -13.83 7.55 -0.44
N ALA A 162 -12.59 7.66 -0.90
CA ALA A 162 -11.75 8.84 -0.65
C ALA A 162 -12.25 10.04 -1.47
N LEU A 163 -12.53 9.84 -2.76
CA LEU A 163 -13.06 10.87 -3.65
C LEU A 163 -14.41 11.41 -3.16
N GLN A 164 -15.31 10.54 -2.67
CA GLN A 164 -16.57 10.94 -2.07
C GLN A 164 -16.38 11.81 -0.83
N MET A 165 -15.35 11.59 -0.03
CA MET A 165 -15.02 12.42 1.13
C MET A 165 -14.42 13.76 0.73
N ILE A 166 -13.57 13.77 -0.31
CA ILE A 166 -12.91 14.96 -0.83
C ILE A 166 -13.89 15.83 -1.60
N SER A 167 -14.63 15.26 -2.54
CA SER A 167 -15.54 16.00 -3.44
C SER A 167 -16.93 15.36 -3.50
N PRO A 168 -17.73 15.44 -2.40
CA PRO A 168 -19.00 14.74 -2.26
C PRO A 168 -20.07 15.21 -3.24
N ASN A 169 -19.96 16.42 -3.78
CA ASN A 169 -20.90 16.96 -4.75
C ASN A 169 -20.72 16.37 -6.14
N ILE A 170 -19.54 15.83 -6.44
CA ILE A 170 -19.19 15.23 -7.72
C ILE A 170 -19.31 13.71 -7.62
N PHE A 171 -18.66 13.11 -6.66
CA PHE A 171 -18.67 11.65 -6.46
C PHE A 171 -19.84 11.24 -5.55
N ARG A 172 -21.06 11.29 -6.07
CA ARG A 172 -22.29 11.05 -5.29
C ARG A 172 -22.66 9.59 -5.18
N SER A 173 -22.60 8.88 -6.30
CA SER A 173 -23.03 7.48 -6.42
C SER A 173 -21.86 6.56 -6.71
N ARG A 174 -21.69 5.54 -5.83
CA ARG A 174 -20.72 4.48 -6.06
C ARG A 174 -21.08 3.62 -7.26
N GLN A 175 -22.38 3.49 -7.53
CA GLN A 175 -22.88 2.70 -8.65
C GLN A 175 -22.52 3.39 -9.96
N GLU A 176 -22.85 4.67 -10.14
CA GLU A 176 -22.51 5.47 -11.33
C GLU A 176 -20.99 5.46 -11.59
N PHE A 177 -20.19 5.73 -10.56
CA PHE A 177 -18.73 5.65 -10.68
C PHE A 177 -18.25 4.25 -11.10
N GLY A 178 -18.88 3.20 -10.57
CA GLY A 178 -18.55 1.82 -10.89
C GLY A 178 -18.94 1.44 -12.33
N GLU A 179 -20.12 1.85 -12.75
CA GLU A 179 -20.62 1.60 -14.12
C GLU A 179 -19.78 2.33 -15.17
N GLU A 180 -19.29 3.51 -14.87
CA GLU A 180 -18.52 4.33 -15.80
C GLU A 180 -17.04 3.93 -15.87
N PHE A 181 -16.42 3.67 -14.70
CA PHE A 181 -14.95 3.55 -14.62
C PHE A 181 -14.43 2.18 -14.17
N CYS A 182 -15.30 1.21 -13.87
CA CYS A 182 -14.86 -0.02 -13.22
C CYS A 182 -15.31 -1.31 -13.90
N ASP A 183 -15.64 -1.25 -15.20
CA ASP A 183 -16.02 -2.40 -16.01
C ASP A 183 -17.00 -3.33 -15.26
N PRO A 184 -18.29 -2.97 -15.20
CA PRO A 184 -19.27 -3.65 -14.36
C PRO A 184 -19.57 -5.06 -14.88
N GLU A 185 -19.48 -6.05 -14.00
CA GLU A 185 -19.84 -7.43 -14.25
C GLU A 185 -21.14 -7.80 -13.53
N VAL A 186 -22.14 -8.31 -14.27
CA VAL A 186 -23.39 -8.80 -13.67
C VAL A 186 -23.20 -10.24 -13.20
N THR A 187 -23.28 -10.45 -11.92
CA THR A 187 -23.16 -11.77 -11.30
C THR A 187 -24.45 -12.18 -10.59
N PRO A 188 -24.67 -13.45 -10.25
CA PRO A 188 -25.81 -13.88 -9.45
C PRO A 188 -25.94 -13.17 -8.09
N TRP A 189 -24.86 -12.54 -7.61
CA TRP A 189 -24.74 -11.84 -6.34
C TRP A 189 -24.89 -10.31 -6.48
N GLY A 190 -25.23 -9.82 -7.66
CA GLY A 190 -25.33 -8.41 -8.01
C GLY A 190 -24.18 -7.91 -8.89
N ILE A 191 -24.18 -6.61 -9.17
CA ILE A 191 -23.17 -5.96 -10.01
C ILE A 191 -21.86 -5.87 -9.22
N GLN A 192 -20.78 -6.37 -9.82
CA GLN A 192 -19.41 -6.26 -9.32
C GLN A 192 -18.61 -5.26 -10.17
N PHE A 193 -17.69 -4.56 -9.51
CA PHE A 193 -16.82 -3.54 -10.11
C PHE A 193 -15.36 -3.98 -9.94
N ASN A 194 -14.94 -4.92 -10.75
CA ASN A 194 -13.65 -5.59 -10.62
C ASN A 194 -12.61 -5.12 -11.64
N GLY A 195 -13.06 -4.54 -12.75
CA GLY A 195 -12.22 -4.07 -13.84
C GLY A 195 -11.91 -2.57 -13.79
N ALA A 196 -11.40 -2.06 -14.89
CA ALA A 196 -11.18 -0.67 -15.19
C ALA A 196 -11.64 -0.37 -16.62
N SER A 197 -12.41 0.69 -16.78
CA SER A 197 -12.88 1.23 -18.05
C SER A 197 -12.69 2.74 -18.06
N ASN A 198 -12.62 3.33 -19.26
CA ASN A 198 -12.50 4.78 -19.41
C ASN A 198 -11.38 5.40 -18.55
N THR A 199 -10.25 4.70 -18.44
CA THR A 199 -9.16 5.09 -17.53
C THR A 199 -8.58 6.46 -17.83
N LYS A 200 -8.50 6.84 -19.12
CA LYS A 200 -8.06 8.14 -19.58
C LYS A 200 -9.02 9.25 -19.12
N ASP A 201 -10.33 9.01 -19.25
CA ASP A 201 -11.35 9.99 -18.89
C ASP A 201 -11.40 10.16 -17.35
N LEU A 202 -11.27 9.06 -16.61
CA LEU A 202 -11.13 9.13 -15.15
C LEU A 202 -9.90 9.94 -14.74
N HIS A 203 -8.75 9.73 -15.38
CA HIS A 203 -7.55 10.49 -15.12
C HIS A 203 -7.78 11.99 -15.33
N GLN A 204 -8.32 12.37 -16.50
CA GLN A 204 -8.59 13.76 -16.84
C GLN A 204 -9.58 14.39 -15.85
N LEU A 205 -10.67 13.70 -15.55
CA LEU A 205 -11.67 14.14 -14.57
C LEU A 205 -11.01 14.42 -13.21
N LEU A 206 -10.14 13.53 -12.73
CA LEU A 206 -9.46 13.72 -11.45
C LEU A 206 -8.53 14.93 -11.47
N LEU A 207 -7.77 15.14 -12.54
CA LEU A 207 -6.89 16.31 -12.69
C LEU A 207 -7.67 17.62 -12.72
N ASP A 208 -8.82 17.64 -13.37
CA ASP A 208 -9.64 18.85 -13.53
C ASP A 208 -10.35 19.24 -12.23
N ILE A 209 -10.66 18.27 -11.38
CA ILE A 209 -11.54 18.48 -10.24
C ILE A 209 -10.81 18.59 -8.92
N ASN A 210 -9.86 17.69 -8.65
CA ASN A 210 -9.33 17.56 -7.30
C ASN A 210 -7.97 16.85 -7.16
N MET A 211 -7.33 16.40 -8.23
CA MET A 211 -6.07 15.66 -8.13
C MET A 211 -4.87 16.50 -8.55
N VAL A 212 -3.83 16.48 -7.72
CA VAL A 212 -2.48 16.88 -8.12
C VAL A 212 -1.58 15.66 -8.19
N ARG A 213 -0.97 15.41 -9.35
CA ARG A 213 -0.12 14.26 -9.62
C ARG A 213 1.27 14.71 -10.00
N ARG A 214 2.31 14.13 -9.34
CA ARG A 214 3.72 14.35 -9.68
C ARG A 214 4.48 13.03 -9.61
N ARG A 215 5.23 12.72 -10.66
CA ARG A 215 6.12 11.57 -10.69
C ARG A 215 7.56 12.00 -10.39
N LYS A 216 8.32 11.13 -9.74
CA LYS A 216 9.73 11.41 -9.40
C LYS A 216 10.56 11.78 -10.62
N LEU A 217 10.37 11.03 -11.72
CA LEU A 217 11.12 11.22 -12.96
C LEU A 217 10.82 12.56 -13.67
N GLU A 218 9.68 13.19 -13.35
CA GLU A 218 9.30 14.49 -13.94
C GLU A 218 9.86 15.67 -13.16
N VAL A 219 10.02 15.50 -11.85
CA VAL A 219 10.38 16.61 -10.95
C VAL A 219 11.82 16.57 -10.43
N LEU A 220 12.53 15.46 -10.70
CA LEU A 220 13.91 15.24 -10.26
C LEU A 220 14.77 14.87 -11.48
N GLU A 221 15.48 15.84 -12.03
CA GLU A 221 16.27 15.71 -13.28
C GLU A 221 17.31 14.58 -13.29
N GLN A 222 17.86 14.23 -12.14
CA GLN A 222 18.90 13.20 -11.99
C GLN A 222 18.49 12.03 -11.08
N PHE A 223 17.19 11.65 -11.13
CA PHE A 223 16.73 10.56 -10.28
C PHE A 223 17.15 9.20 -10.85
N PRO A 224 17.76 8.31 -10.04
CA PRO A 224 18.25 7.02 -10.52
C PRO A 224 17.13 6.15 -11.11
N SER A 225 17.46 5.44 -12.20
CA SER A 225 16.53 4.51 -12.82
C SER A 225 16.24 3.30 -11.93
N LYS A 226 15.06 2.69 -12.15
CA LYS A 226 14.64 1.44 -11.50
C LYS A 226 14.47 0.35 -12.56
N MET A 227 15.07 -0.81 -12.33
CA MET A 227 14.99 -1.97 -13.21
C MET A 227 14.36 -3.15 -12.48
N ARG A 228 13.43 -3.83 -13.16
CA ARG A 228 12.74 -5.02 -12.64
C ARG A 228 13.21 -6.26 -13.36
N ASN A 229 13.59 -7.29 -12.61
CA ASN A 229 14.09 -8.56 -13.11
C ASN A 229 13.30 -9.71 -12.49
N VAL A 230 12.89 -10.65 -13.33
CA VAL A 230 12.28 -11.90 -12.89
C VAL A 230 13.36 -12.98 -12.85
N VAL A 231 13.53 -13.58 -11.68
CA VAL A 231 14.47 -14.70 -11.47
C VAL A 231 13.64 -15.96 -11.34
N VAL A 232 13.62 -16.77 -12.39
CA VAL A 232 12.93 -18.05 -12.40
C VAL A 232 13.80 -19.07 -11.68
N LEU A 233 13.28 -19.61 -10.59
CA LEU A 233 14.00 -20.55 -9.72
C LEU A 233 13.41 -21.97 -9.85
N PRO A 234 14.25 -23.01 -9.80
CA PRO A 234 13.78 -24.39 -9.76
C PRO A 234 13.07 -24.68 -8.43
N MET A 235 12.35 -25.79 -8.38
CA MET A 235 11.74 -26.33 -7.16
C MET A 235 12.48 -27.60 -6.71
N LYS A 236 12.56 -27.80 -5.39
CA LYS A 236 13.16 -29.02 -4.81
C LYS A 236 12.44 -30.30 -5.27
N ASP A 237 11.11 -30.23 -5.46
CA ASP A 237 10.28 -31.35 -5.89
C ASP A 237 9.16 -30.81 -6.79
N ALA A 238 9.47 -30.57 -8.06
CA ALA A 238 8.49 -30.13 -9.07
C ALA A 238 7.38 -31.15 -9.28
N ALA A 239 7.70 -32.45 -9.19
CA ALA A 239 6.72 -33.53 -9.30
C ALA A 239 5.69 -33.52 -8.16
N ALA A 240 6.07 -33.13 -6.95
CA ALA A 240 5.14 -32.95 -5.84
C ALA A 240 4.15 -31.80 -6.12
N TYR A 241 4.63 -30.69 -6.69
CA TYR A 241 3.77 -29.57 -7.08
C TYR A 241 2.76 -30.00 -8.14
N GLN A 242 3.21 -30.64 -9.22
CA GLN A 242 2.36 -31.09 -10.30
C GLN A 242 1.34 -32.17 -9.83
N ARG A 243 1.78 -33.13 -9.00
CA ARG A 243 0.86 -34.11 -8.40
C ARG A 243 -0.22 -33.44 -7.56
N PHE A 244 0.15 -32.43 -6.78
CA PHE A 244 -0.81 -31.69 -5.96
C PHE A 244 -1.79 -30.92 -6.82
N ASP A 245 -1.33 -30.23 -7.87
CA ASP A 245 -2.17 -29.46 -8.78
C ASP A 245 -3.18 -30.34 -9.51
N LYS A 246 -2.73 -31.46 -10.09
CA LYS A 246 -3.58 -32.45 -10.78
C LYS A 246 -4.60 -33.14 -9.85
N ASN A 247 -4.22 -33.44 -8.63
CA ASN A 247 -5.05 -34.19 -7.69
C ASN A 247 -5.74 -33.30 -6.64
N PHE A 248 -5.75 -31.97 -6.87
CA PHE A 248 -6.28 -31.01 -5.90
C PHE A 248 -7.72 -31.31 -5.48
N HIS A 249 -8.59 -31.65 -6.41
CA HIS A 249 -10.00 -31.94 -6.12
C HIS A 249 -10.15 -33.08 -5.10
N THR A 250 -9.45 -34.18 -5.29
CA THR A 250 -9.44 -35.29 -4.35
C THR A 250 -8.88 -34.89 -2.98
N PHE A 251 -7.81 -34.11 -2.97
CA PHE A 251 -7.25 -33.55 -1.74
C PHE A 251 -8.25 -32.61 -1.05
N PHE A 252 -8.94 -31.78 -1.82
CA PHE A 252 -9.89 -30.80 -1.32
C PHE A 252 -11.09 -31.46 -0.64
N LEU A 253 -11.64 -32.55 -1.23
CA LEU A 253 -12.72 -33.32 -0.61
C LEU A 253 -12.30 -33.91 0.74
N LYS A 254 -11.13 -34.54 0.81
CA LYS A 254 -10.57 -35.08 2.07
C LYS A 254 -10.29 -34.00 3.11
N TRP A 255 -9.92 -32.78 2.66
CA TRP A 255 -9.71 -31.63 3.54
C TRP A 255 -11.05 -31.09 4.08
N LEU A 256 -12.11 -31.05 3.23
CA LEU A 256 -13.46 -30.65 3.65
C LEU A 256 -14.01 -31.48 4.76
N GLU A 257 -13.82 -32.79 4.70
CA GLU A 257 -14.27 -33.74 5.73
C GLU A 257 -13.72 -33.43 7.15
N LYS A 258 -12.53 -32.78 7.18
CA LYS A 258 -11.86 -32.37 8.44
C LYS A 258 -12.24 -30.98 8.92
N GLN A 259 -13.10 -30.24 8.19
CA GLN A 259 -13.49 -28.89 8.58
C GLN A 259 -14.83 -28.87 9.31
N PRO A 260 -15.06 -27.88 10.21
CA PRO A 260 -16.37 -27.64 10.79
C PRO A 260 -17.41 -27.36 9.67
N PRO A 261 -18.68 -27.82 9.84
CA PRO A 261 -19.70 -27.76 8.79
C PRO A 261 -19.86 -26.38 8.10
N LYS A 262 -19.94 -25.30 8.89
CA LYS A 262 -20.03 -23.93 8.35
C LYS A 262 -18.82 -23.51 7.53
N LYS A 263 -17.64 -24.03 7.83
CA LYS A 263 -16.41 -23.71 7.10
C LYS A 263 -16.31 -24.57 5.84
N ALA A 264 -16.71 -25.82 5.91
CA ALA A 264 -16.78 -26.74 4.77
C ALA A 264 -17.76 -26.23 3.69
N GLU A 265 -18.95 -25.79 4.09
CA GLU A 265 -19.95 -25.23 3.18
C GLU A 265 -19.44 -23.98 2.44
N LYS A 266 -18.84 -23.01 3.17
CA LYS A 266 -18.23 -21.83 2.53
C LYS A 266 -17.06 -22.18 1.62
N ALA A 267 -16.28 -23.19 1.97
CA ALA A 267 -15.12 -23.61 1.19
C ALA A 267 -15.51 -24.30 -0.13
N LYS A 268 -16.64 -25.03 -0.18
CA LYS A 268 -17.15 -25.63 -1.43
C LYS A 268 -17.39 -24.56 -2.52
N PHE A 269 -17.91 -23.38 -2.14
CA PHE A 269 -18.10 -22.26 -3.05
C PHE A 269 -16.81 -21.51 -3.39
N ALA A 270 -15.70 -21.83 -2.73
CA ALA A 270 -14.42 -21.17 -2.88
C ALA A 270 -13.28 -22.14 -3.20
N GLU A 271 -13.58 -23.29 -3.81
CA GLU A 271 -12.61 -24.34 -4.10
C GLU A 271 -11.38 -23.81 -4.85
N ALA A 272 -11.61 -23.06 -5.91
CA ALA A 272 -10.53 -22.48 -6.70
C ALA A 272 -9.67 -21.51 -5.87
N LEU A 273 -10.27 -20.72 -4.99
CA LEU A 273 -9.55 -19.83 -4.06
C LEU A 273 -8.65 -20.63 -3.11
N VAL A 274 -9.17 -21.73 -2.60
CA VAL A 274 -8.41 -22.62 -1.72
C VAL A 274 -7.26 -23.26 -2.49
N LYS A 275 -7.50 -23.72 -3.73
CA LYS A 275 -6.48 -24.28 -4.63
C LYS A 275 -5.34 -23.29 -4.82
N VAL A 276 -5.65 -22.10 -5.28
CA VAL A 276 -4.67 -21.02 -5.51
C VAL A 276 -3.85 -20.71 -4.25
N GLY A 277 -4.53 -20.62 -3.09
CA GLY A 277 -3.85 -20.36 -1.82
C GLY A 277 -2.90 -21.46 -1.38
N TYR A 278 -3.22 -22.73 -1.69
CA TYR A 278 -2.33 -23.88 -1.41
C TYR A 278 -1.16 -23.94 -2.39
N LEU A 279 -1.42 -23.81 -3.68
CA LEU A 279 -0.39 -23.84 -4.73
C LEU A 279 0.67 -22.79 -4.51
N ARG A 280 0.28 -21.56 -4.16
CA ARG A 280 1.24 -20.50 -3.83
C ARG A 280 2.13 -20.85 -2.63
N ARG A 281 1.54 -21.33 -1.55
CA ARG A 281 2.31 -21.74 -0.35
C ARG A 281 3.22 -22.92 -0.64
N LEU A 282 2.78 -23.84 -1.49
CA LEU A 282 3.58 -24.98 -1.90
C LEU A 282 4.75 -24.54 -2.78
N ALA A 283 4.51 -23.70 -3.81
CA ALA A 283 5.54 -23.14 -4.66
C ALA A 283 6.59 -22.38 -3.83
N ALA A 284 6.17 -21.48 -2.94
CA ALA A 284 7.05 -20.76 -2.04
C ALA A 284 7.94 -21.74 -1.23
N ARG A 285 7.34 -22.78 -0.61
CA ARG A 285 8.07 -23.76 0.19
C ARG A 285 9.08 -24.57 -0.62
N LEU A 286 8.74 -24.91 -1.85
CA LEU A 286 9.60 -25.74 -2.69
C LEU A 286 10.79 -24.96 -3.30
N LYS A 287 10.66 -23.64 -3.49
CA LYS A 287 11.72 -22.79 -4.03
C LYS A 287 12.64 -22.17 -2.97
N TRP A 288 12.29 -22.20 -1.67
CA TRP A 288 13.03 -21.45 -0.62
C TRP A 288 14.53 -21.73 -0.57
N ARG A 289 14.95 -23.00 -0.75
CA ARG A 289 16.37 -23.35 -0.80
C ARG A 289 17.10 -22.51 -1.85
N PHE A 290 16.53 -22.38 -3.03
CA PHE A 290 17.12 -21.65 -4.15
C PHE A 290 17.09 -20.13 -3.94
N VAL A 291 16.05 -19.61 -3.28
CA VAL A 291 16.00 -18.20 -2.86
C VAL A 291 17.13 -17.91 -1.87
N VAL A 292 17.34 -18.75 -0.88
CA VAL A 292 18.43 -18.61 0.10
C VAL A 292 19.79 -18.70 -0.57
N GLU A 293 19.98 -19.67 -1.46
CA GLU A 293 21.20 -19.83 -2.24
C GLU A 293 21.52 -18.57 -3.07
N TRP A 294 20.53 -18.05 -3.80
CA TRP A 294 20.69 -16.82 -4.56
C TRP A 294 21.06 -15.62 -3.66
N ILE A 295 20.41 -15.47 -2.50
CA ILE A 295 20.72 -14.39 -1.55
C ILE A 295 22.13 -14.51 -1.01
N ASN A 296 22.57 -15.73 -0.64
CA ASN A 296 23.93 -15.96 -0.13
C ASN A 296 24.97 -15.63 -1.20
N THR A 297 24.79 -16.15 -2.43
CA THR A 297 25.67 -15.84 -3.57
C THR A 297 25.72 -14.34 -3.83
N PHE A 298 24.56 -13.66 -3.88
CA PHE A 298 24.53 -12.21 -4.07
C PHE A 298 25.35 -11.46 -3.00
N LEU A 299 25.19 -11.85 -1.72
CA LEU A 299 25.89 -11.21 -0.62
C LEU A 299 27.38 -11.60 -0.52
N GLU A 300 27.77 -12.73 -1.10
CA GLU A 300 29.18 -13.15 -1.22
C GLU A 300 29.87 -12.41 -2.36
N ASP A 301 29.20 -12.27 -3.50
CA ASP A 301 29.75 -11.68 -4.72
C ASP A 301 29.78 -10.15 -4.71
N THR A 302 28.99 -9.50 -3.83
CA THR A 302 28.87 -8.03 -3.77
C THR A 302 29.04 -7.51 -2.35
N ASP A 303 29.39 -6.23 -2.22
CA ASP A 303 29.37 -5.50 -0.94
C ASP A 303 28.05 -4.77 -0.71
N GLU A 304 27.05 -4.97 -1.58
CA GLU A 304 25.79 -4.25 -1.55
C GLU A 304 24.85 -4.77 -0.44
N LYS A 305 23.92 -3.90 -0.04
CA LYS A 305 22.84 -4.25 0.89
C LYS A 305 21.63 -4.73 0.10
N LEU A 306 20.95 -5.74 0.63
CA LEU A 306 19.75 -6.35 0.05
C LEU A 306 18.57 -6.26 1.00
N VAL A 307 17.43 -5.79 0.47
CA VAL A 307 16.15 -5.84 1.16
C VAL A 307 15.30 -6.95 0.56
N VAL A 308 14.82 -7.87 1.38
CA VAL A 308 13.99 -9.01 0.94
C VAL A 308 12.61 -8.93 1.58
N PHE A 309 11.57 -8.91 0.75
CA PHE A 309 10.20 -8.95 1.20
C PHE A 309 9.58 -10.33 1.03
N ALA A 310 8.86 -10.76 2.08
CA ALA A 310 8.06 -11.98 2.07
C ALA A 310 6.67 -11.70 2.69
N ILE A 311 5.73 -12.63 2.50
CA ILE A 311 4.35 -12.51 2.97
C ILE A 311 4.14 -13.35 4.22
N HIS A 312 4.57 -14.61 4.18
CA HIS A 312 4.31 -15.57 5.24
C HIS A 312 5.44 -15.59 6.28
N LYS A 313 5.07 -15.74 7.56
CA LYS A 313 6.05 -15.80 8.66
C LYS A 313 7.05 -16.96 8.49
N ASN A 314 6.59 -18.09 7.97
CA ASN A 314 7.46 -19.23 7.72
C ASN A 314 8.54 -18.93 6.66
N ALA A 315 8.20 -18.14 5.63
CA ALA A 315 9.17 -17.66 4.64
C ALA A 315 10.26 -16.80 5.30
N ILE A 316 9.83 -15.84 6.12
CA ILE A 316 10.74 -14.95 6.86
C ILE A 316 11.69 -15.77 7.75
N GLN A 317 11.17 -16.77 8.46
CA GLN A 317 11.99 -17.63 9.33
C GLN A 317 12.98 -18.50 8.53
N ALA A 318 12.54 -19.06 7.39
CA ALA A 318 13.44 -19.84 6.54
C ALA A 318 14.55 -18.99 5.95
N LEU A 319 14.25 -17.77 5.50
CA LEU A 319 15.27 -16.81 5.05
C LEU A 319 16.26 -16.48 6.18
N LYS A 320 15.75 -16.22 7.40
CA LYS A 320 16.59 -15.95 8.56
C LYS A 320 17.56 -17.09 8.87
N GLN A 321 17.06 -18.33 8.82
CA GLN A 321 17.84 -19.51 9.18
C GLN A 321 18.83 -19.95 8.09
N GLY A 322 18.48 -19.71 6.82
CA GLY A 322 19.28 -20.16 5.69
C GLY A 322 20.32 -19.15 5.20
N CYS A 323 20.13 -17.85 5.46
CA CYS A 323 21.08 -16.83 5.02
C CYS A 323 22.24 -16.70 5.99
N ASN A 324 23.46 -16.71 5.45
CA ASN A 324 24.70 -16.65 6.22
C ASN A 324 25.04 -15.25 6.73
N SER A 325 24.51 -14.22 6.08
CA SER A 325 24.80 -12.82 6.42
C SER A 325 24.03 -12.34 7.65
N LYS A 326 24.63 -11.42 8.41
CA LYS A 326 23.96 -10.72 9.48
C LYS A 326 22.74 -9.99 8.95
N SER A 327 21.57 -10.27 9.53
CA SER A 327 20.29 -9.77 9.07
C SER A 327 19.48 -9.11 10.17
N VAL A 328 18.60 -8.20 9.79
CA VAL A 328 17.52 -7.66 10.63
C VAL A 328 16.17 -8.08 10.09
N ILE A 329 15.19 -8.23 10.99
CA ILE A 329 13.86 -8.71 10.63
C ILE A 329 12.78 -7.74 11.09
N VAL A 330 11.84 -7.44 10.20
CA VAL A 330 10.65 -6.65 10.50
C VAL A 330 9.41 -7.36 10.01
N ASP A 331 8.65 -7.93 10.94
CA ASP A 331 7.34 -8.51 10.69
C ASP A 331 6.22 -7.81 11.48
N GLY A 332 5.00 -8.34 11.39
CA GLY A 332 3.82 -7.77 12.07
C GLY A 332 3.88 -7.84 13.60
N SER A 333 4.73 -8.68 14.20
CA SER A 333 4.88 -8.83 15.65
C SER A 333 5.87 -7.82 16.26
N VAL A 334 6.72 -7.21 15.42
CA VAL A 334 7.75 -6.26 15.86
C VAL A 334 7.13 -4.91 16.20
N SER A 335 7.36 -4.40 17.41
CA SER A 335 6.87 -3.09 17.83
C SER A 335 7.48 -1.96 17.00
N LEU A 336 6.81 -0.80 16.93
CA LEU A 336 7.27 0.35 16.14
C LEU A 336 8.68 0.80 16.49
N LYS A 337 9.00 0.83 17.81
CA LYS A 337 10.33 1.18 18.29
C LYS A 337 11.38 0.21 17.78
N LYS A 338 11.15 -1.10 17.92
CA LYS A 338 12.06 -2.13 17.43
C LYS A 338 12.21 -2.16 15.91
N ARG A 339 11.16 -1.75 15.18
CA ARG A 339 11.26 -1.60 13.72
C ARG A 339 12.26 -0.51 13.35
N GLN A 340 12.19 0.62 14.05
CA GLN A 340 13.13 1.72 13.81
C GLN A 340 14.57 1.30 14.18
N GLU A 341 14.76 0.65 15.31
CA GLU A 341 16.07 0.10 15.73
C GLU A 341 16.64 -0.86 14.68
N ALA A 342 15.80 -1.74 14.09
CA ALA A 342 16.21 -2.65 13.01
C ALA A 342 16.63 -1.89 11.74
N VAL A 343 15.91 -0.83 11.36
CA VAL A 343 16.28 0.01 10.22
C VAL A 343 17.58 0.77 10.48
N ASP A 344 17.72 1.34 11.69
CA ASP A 344 18.93 2.07 12.06
C ASP A 344 20.15 1.13 12.07
N GLN A 345 19.99 -0.10 12.59
CA GLN A 345 21.03 -1.12 12.50
C GLN A 345 21.39 -1.48 11.05
N PHE A 346 20.38 -1.68 10.19
CA PHE A 346 20.61 -1.95 8.77
C PHE A 346 21.31 -0.79 8.08
N ARG A 347 20.98 0.46 8.42
CA ARG A 347 21.57 1.65 7.85
C ARG A 347 23.02 1.87 8.29
N GLU A 348 23.29 1.73 9.58
CA GLU A 348 24.54 2.17 10.20
C GLU A 348 25.60 1.07 10.29
N ASP A 349 25.20 -0.18 10.51
CA ASP A 349 26.13 -1.30 10.58
C ASP A 349 26.45 -1.85 9.19
N LYS A 350 27.69 -1.69 8.75
CA LYS A 350 28.18 -2.21 7.47
C LYS A 350 28.11 -3.74 7.37
N ARG A 351 28.18 -4.46 8.49
CA ARG A 351 28.07 -5.92 8.54
C ARG A 351 26.64 -6.43 8.41
N THR A 352 25.65 -5.59 8.76
CA THR A 352 24.24 -5.92 8.59
C THR A 352 23.82 -5.57 7.17
N ARG A 353 23.93 -6.55 6.25
CA ARG A 353 23.72 -6.34 4.82
C ARG A 353 22.39 -6.88 4.31
N LEU A 354 21.66 -7.63 5.13
CA LEU A 354 20.37 -8.21 4.77
C LEU A 354 19.25 -7.67 5.66
N PHE A 355 18.21 -7.10 5.02
CA PHE A 355 16.95 -6.73 5.68
C PHE A 355 15.85 -7.67 5.20
N ILE A 356 15.18 -8.38 6.12
CA ILE A 356 14.07 -9.27 5.81
C ILE A 356 12.77 -8.68 6.37
N GLY A 357 11.81 -8.36 5.49
CA GLY A 357 10.57 -7.70 5.88
C GLY A 357 9.31 -8.42 5.44
N ASN A 358 8.26 -8.40 6.29
CA ASN A 358 6.92 -8.69 5.81
C ASN A 358 6.43 -7.50 4.97
N ILE A 359 5.98 -7.77 3.73
CA ILE A 359 5.63 -6.71 2.77
C ILE A 359 4.58 -5.73 3.31
N LYS A 360 3.61 -6.19 4.10
CA LYS A 360 2.58 -5.32 4.70
C LYS A 360 3.12 -4.55 5.91
N ALA A 361 3.95 -5.17 6.73
CA ALA A 361 4.48 -4.56 7.94
C ALA A 361 5.62 -3.59 7.66
N ALA A 362 6.47 -3.91 6.69
CA ALA A 362 7.62 -3.10 6.29
C ALA A 362 7.33 -2.16 5.10
N GLY A 363 6.28 -2.43 4.34
CA GLY A 363 5.83 -1.57 3.23
C GLY A 363 5.21 -0.24 3.67
N SER A 364 4.87 -0.05 4.94
CA SER A 364 4.28 1.19 5.47
C SER A 364 5.03 1.74 6.68
N GLY A 365 5.37 3.03 6.64
CA GLY A 365 5.89 3.76 7.81
C GLY A 365 7.35 3.44 8.20
N ILE A 366 8.14 2.83 7.31
CA ILE A 366 9.58 2.60 7.51
C ILE A 366 10.36 3.53 6.59
N ASP A 367 11.29 4.29 7.14
CA ASP A 367 12.22 5.16 6.41
C ASP A 367 13.66 4.78 6.73
N GLY A 368 14.54 4.81 5.72
CA GLY A 368 15.97 4.49 5.90
C GLY A 368 16.45 3.30 5.08
N LEU A 369 15.56 2.61 4.33
CA LEU A 369 15.93 1.49 3.48
C LEU A 369 16.56 1.92 2.14
N GLN A 370 16.50 3.20 1.77
CA GLN A 370 17.07 3.74 0.54
C GLN A 370 18.62 3.71 0.48
N ILE A 371 19.26 3.26 1.54
CA ILE A 371 20.69 2.95 1.52
C ILE A 371 21.00 1.68 0.71
N ALA A 372 20.01 0.81 0.53
CA ALA A 372 20.11 -0.33 -0.36
C ALA A 372 19.74 0.07 -1.79
N SER A 373 20.44 -0.53 -2.77
CA SER A 373 20.12 -0.43 -4.20
C SER A 373 19.41 -1.67 -4.73
N ASN A 374 19.26 -2.71 -3.91
CA ASN A 374 18.65 -3.99 -4.28
C ASN A 374 17.47 -4.33 -3.38
N VAL A 375 16.34 -4.68 -4.01
CA VAL A 375 15.15 -5.20 -3.35
C VAL A 375 14.69 -6.49 -4.02
N ALA A 376 14.35 -7.50 -3.23
CA ALA A 376 13.88 -8.78 -3.72
C ALA A 376 12.54 -9.16 -3.11
N PHE A 377 11.68 -9.77 -3.91
CA PHE A 377 10.40 -10.32 -3.49
C PHE A 377 10.48 -11.84 -3.47
N ALA A 378 10.64 -12.41 -2.28
CA ALA A 378 10.65 -13.87 -2.08
C ALA A 378 9.27 -14.49 -2.33
N GLU A 379 8.20 -13.72 -2.12
CA GLU A 379 6.83 -14.05 -2.41
C GLU A 379 6.10 -12.84 -3.01
N LEU A 380 5.25 -13.07 -4.01
CA LEU A 380 4.49 -12.01 -4.68
C LEU A 380 3.17 -11.73 -3.96
N PRO A 381 2.80 -10.49 -3.67
CA PRO A 381 1.48 -10.15 -3.12
C PRO A 381 0.40 -10.22 -4.22
N TRP A 382 -0.88 -10.22 -3.79
CA TRP A 382 -2.02 -10.14 -4.72
C TRP A 382 -2.26 -8.73 -5.28
N GLN A 383 -1.76 -7.72 -4.59
CA GLN A 383 -2.04 -6.33 -4.88
C GLN A 383 -0.81 -5.67 -5.50
N PRO A 384 -0.89 -5.23 -6.77
CA PRO A 384 0.22 -4.55 -7.45
C PRO A 384 0.72 -3.33 -6.66
N GLY A 385 -0.19 -2.56 -6.07
CA GLY A 385 0.17 -1.37 -5.29
C GLY A 385 1.05 -1.66 -4.06
N LEU A 386 0.99 -2.88 -3.48
CA LEU A 386 1.89 -3.26 -2.39
C LEU A 386 3.33 -3.47 -2.88
N VAL A 387 3.49 -3.98 -4.11
CA VAL A 387 4.81 -4.09 -4.75
C VAL A 387 5.40 -2.70 -4.93
N THR A 388 4.65 -1.80 -5.54
CA THR A 388 5.07 -0.40 -5.74
C THR A 388 5.45 0.28 -4.43
N GLN A 389 4.61 0.16 -3.39
CA GLN A 389 4.92 0.73 -2.08
C GLN A 389 6.21 0.18 -1.47
N ALA A 390 6.47 -1.12 -1.62
CA ALA A 390 7.69 -1.75 -1.12
C ALA A 390 8.93 -1.31 -1.91
N GLU A 391 8.86 -1.26 -3.25
CA GLU A 391 9.92 -0.72 -4.10
C GLU A 391 10.26 0.72 -3.72
N ASP A 392 9.26 1.54 -3.45
CA ASP A 392 9.40 2.96 -3.12
C ASP A 392 9.99 3.23 -1.72
N ARG A 393 10.19 2.19 -0.89
CA ARG A 393 11.00 2.31 0.33
C ARG A 393 12.49 2.44 0.03
N ILE A 394 12.90 1.95 -1.11
CA ILE A 394 14.29 1.97 -1.58
C ILE A 394 14.45 3.03 -2.66
N TRP A 395 13.56 3.06 -3.64
CA TRP A 395 13.57 4.01 -4.74
C TRP A 395 12.87 5.32 -4.36
N ARG A 396 13.58 6.18 -3.62
CA ARG A 396 13.05 7.46 -3.09
C ARG A 396 14.12 8.54 -3.02
N ILE A 397 13.76 9.79 -2.70
CA ILE A 397 14.71 10.88 -2.53
C ILE A 397 15.80 10.47 -1.53
N GLY A 398 17.06 10.63 -1.93
CA GLY A 398 18.24 10.15 -1.21
C GLY A 398 18.84 8.87 -1.78
N THR A 399 18.18 8.20 -2.73
CA THR A 399 18.78 7.12 -3.52
C THR A 399 19.74 7.72 -4.53
N THR A 400 20.99 7.27 -4.53
CA THR A 400 22.07 7.78 -5.40
C THR A 400 22.45 6.80 -6.51
N GLN A 401 22.02 5.55 -6.40
CA GLN A 401 22.36 4.48 -7.33
C GLN A 401 21.10 3.93 -8.00
N LYS A 402 21.28 3.30 -9.16
CA LYS A 402 20.25 2.54 -9.87
C LYS A 402 19.65 1.47 -8.94
N VAL A 403 18.32 1.37 -8.88
CA VAL A 403 17.64 0.40 -8.05
C VAL A 403 17.29 -0.84 -8.86
N TRP A 404 17.67 -2.00 -8.34
CA TRP A 404 17.36 -3.31 -8.89
C TRP A 404 16.28 -3.98 -8.08
N VAL A 405 15.24 -4.44 -8.78
CA VAL A 405 14.11 -5.15 -8.20
C VAL A 405 14.10 -6.58 -8.72
N TRP A 406 14.12 -7.55 -7.83
CA TRP A 406 14.22 -8.97 -8.13
C TRP A 406 12.93 -9.69 -7.71
N PHE A 407 12.27 -10.34 -8.67
CA PHE A 407 11.09 -11.15 -8.41
C PHE A 407 11.47 -12.62 -8.48
N PHE A 408 11.46 -13.33 -7.36
CA PHE A 408 11.72 -14.77 -7.34
C PHE A 408 10.46 -15.55 -7.63
N VAL A 409 10.45 -16.28 -8.70
CA VAL A 409 9.31 -17.04 -9.22
C VAL A 409 9.69 -18.50 -9.36
N ALA A 410 8.88 -19.43 -8.86
CA ALA A 410 9.09 -20.85 -9.07
C ALA A 410 8.70 -21.25 -10.50
N ALA A 411 9.59 -21.96 -11.19
CA ALA A 411 9.36 -22.45 -12.55
C ALA A 411 8.11 -23.33 -12.64
N ASP A 412 7.36 -23.20 -13.74
CA ASP A 412 6.17 -24.01 -14.05
C ASP A 412 5.11 -24.02 -12.94
N THR A 413 4.88 -22.87 -12.32
CA THR A 413 3.91 -22.73 -11.24
C THR A 413 2.97 -21.54 -11.43
N ILE A 414 1.96 -21.49 -10.54
CA ILE A 414 1.04 -20.36 -10.44
C ILE A 414 1.77 -19.01 -10.19
N GLU A 415 3.01 -19.01 -9.69
CA GLU A 415 3.75 -17.79 -9.44
C GLU A 415 4.18 -17.08 -10.74
N GLU A 416 4.50 -17.83 -11.80
CA GLU A 416 4.79 -17.23 -13.10
C GLU A 416 3.56 -16.51 -13.68
N ARG A 417 2.40 -17.15 -13.59
CA ARG A 417 1.14 -16.55 -14.02
C ARG A 417 0.82 -15.32 -13.19
N LEU A 418 0.93 -15.43 -11.87
CA LEU A 418 0.73 -14.31 -10.96
C LEU A 418 1.66 -13.13 -11.27
N CYS A 419 2.92 -13.41 -11.61
CA CYS A 419 3.89 -12.37 -11.97
C CYS A 419 3.46 -11.61 -13.23
N LYS A 420 3.05 -12.32 -14.30
CA LYS A 420 2.55 -11.73 -15.53
C LYS A 420 1.29 -10.88 -15.29
N ILE A 421 0.33 -11.42 -14.54
CA ILE A 421 -0.90 -10.71 -14.20
C ILE A 421 -0.61 -9.45 -13.38
N LEU A 422 0.30 -9.50 -12.41
CA LEU A 422 0.69 -8.33 -11.62
C LEU A 422 1.32 -7.24 -12.48
N GLN A 423 2.13 -7.61 -13.49
CA GLN A 423 2.74 -6.66 -14.40
C GLN A 423 1.68 -5.95 -15.25
N SER A 424 0.77 -6.69 -15.92
CA SER A 424 -0.29 -6.09 -16.73
C SER A 424 -1.22 -5.21 -15.91
N LYS A 425 -1.58 -5.62 -14.70
CA LYS A 425 -2.43 -4.81 -13.82
C LYS A 425 -1.75 -3.57 -13.27
N GLN A 426 -0.43 -3.61 -13.11
CA GLN A 426 0.33 -2.41 -12.78
C GLN A 426 0.21 -1.35 -13.88
N GLU A 427 0.19 -1.76 -15.15
CA GLU A 427 0.00 -0.86 -16.28
C GLU A 427 -1.38 -0.21 -16.27
N VAL A 428 -2.44 -0.99 -16.00
CA VAL A 428 -3.82 -0.45 -15.87
C VAL A 428 -3.94 0.53 -14.71
N LEU A 429 -3.38 0.20 -13.54
CA LEU A 429 -3.40 1.14 -12.39
C LEU A 429 -2.62 2.42 -12.67
N SER A 430 -1.50 2.31 -13.39
CA SER A 430 -0.71 3.46 -13.82
C SER A 430 -1.48 4.32 -14.82
N SER A 431 -2.30 3.74 -15.71
CA SER A 431 -3.07 4.50 -16.69
C SER A 431 -4.08 5.45 -16.02
N VAL A 432 -4.74 5.01 -14.96
CA VAL A 432 -5.65 5.88 -14.17
C VAL A 432 -4.92 7.04 -13.51
N LEU A 433 -3.71 6.82 -13.00
CA LEU A 433 -2.96 7.86 -12.26
C LEU A 433 -2.12 8.75 -13.17
N ASP A 434 -1.60 8.20 -14.25
CA ASP A 434 -0.58 8.85 -15.11
C ASP A 434 -1.08 9.16 -16.53
N GLY A 435 -2.35 8.85 -16.85
CA GLY A 435 -3.01 9.25 -18.09
C GLY A 435 -2.81 8.29 -19.27
N GLY A 436 -2.62 7.01 -19.04
CA GLY A 436 -2.64 5.99 -20.09
C GLY A 436 -4.07 5.63 -20.55
N ALA A 437 -4.17 4.91 -21.66
CA ALA A 437 -5.44 4.37 -22.17
C ALA A 437 -5.43 2.83 -22.13
N VAL A 438 -5.12 2.25 -20.98
CA VAL A 438 -5.08 0.81 -20.78
C VAL A 438 -6.21 0.41 -19.86
N ASP A 439 -7.28 -0.10 -20.42
CA ASP A 439 -8.42 -0.66 -19.71
C ASP A 439 -8.26 -2.18 -19.55
N GLY A 440 -8.91 -2.77 -18.56
CA GLY A 440 -8.87 -4.21 -18.38
C GLY A 440 -9.39 -4.74 -17.05
N ASP A 441 -9.52 -6.05 -16.97
CA ASP A 441 -9.89 -6.73 -15.73
C ASP A 441 -8.76 -6.63 -14.69
N LEU A 442 -9.10 -6.17 -13.52
CA LEU A 442 -8.19 -5.99 -12.39
C LEU A 442 -8.33 -7.06 -11.31
N ASN A 443 -9.20 -8.02 -11.49
CA ASN A 443 -9.34 -9.11 -10.54
C ASN A 443 -8.27 -10.19 -10.75
N VAL A 444 -7.12 -10.01 -10.10
CA VAL A 444 -5.98 -10.95 -10.16
C VAL A 444 -6.40 -12.38 -9.89
N LEU A 445 -7.33 -12.55 -8.97
CA LEU A 445 -7.71 -13.87 -8.51
C LEU A 445 -8.65 -14.57 -9.50
N ASP A 446 -9.63 -13.84 -10.04
CA ASP A 446 -10.58 -14.40 -11.03
C ASP A 446 -9.86 -14.72 -12.34
N GLN A 447 -8.92 -13.86 -12.77
CA GLN A 447 -8.09 -14.15 -13.94
C GLN A 447 -7.24 -15.40 -13.74
N LEU A 448 -6.58 -15.57 -12.58
CA LEU A 448 -5.83 -16.78 -12.25
C LEU A 448 -6.72 -18.03 -12.20
N ILE A 449 -7.93 -17.89 -11.64
CA ILE A 449 -8.92 -18.98 -11.60
C ILE A 449 -9.37 -19.35 -13.01
N SER A 450 -9.64 -18.36 -13.85
CA SER A 450 -10.02 -18.57 -15.26
C SER A 450 -8.93 -19.32 -16.03
N GLU A 451 -7.67 -18.90 -15.88
CA GLU A 451 -6.54 -19.57 -16.51
C GLU A 451 -6.34 -21.00 -16.01
N LEU A 452 -6.56 -21.26 -14.71
CA LEU A 452 -6.46 -22.62 -14.14
C LEU A 452 -7.61 -23.55 -14.57
N ASN A 453 -8.76 -23.00 -14.93
CA ASN A 453 -9.91 -23.79 -15.39
C ASN A 453 -9.87 -24.09 -16.90
N GLN A 454 -9.00 -23.42 -17.67
CA GLN A 454 -8.80 -23.67 -19.10
C GLN A 454 -7.78 -24.78 -19.39
N GLU A 455 -7.05 -25.26 -18.39
CA GLU A 455 -6.13 -26.40 -18.44
C GLU A 455 -6.76 -27.66 -17.86
#